data_5b7aea723cfc48d8ed1d369daf96c7dd
#
_entry.id   5b7aea723cfc48d8ed1d369daf96c7dd
#
_cell.length_a   1.000
_cell.length_b   1.000
_cell.length_c   1.000
_cell.angle_alpha   90.00
_cell.angle_beta   90.00
_cell.angle_gamma   90.00
#
_symmetry.space_group_name_H-M   'P 1'
#
loop_
_entity.id
_entity.type
_entity.pdbx_description
1 polymer ?
#
loop_
_entity_poly.entity_id
_entity_poly.type
_entity_poly.pdbx_seq_one_letter_code
_entity_poly.pdbx_strand_id
1 'polypeptide(L)'
;EYGTVEKVLENIAQISGKSLKEKLENNKDAALLSKKLATIFTEVPVDLDLDKYELKAMSDEARPLMQDLEFRNLHERFQTILGGSDGTFDLFGESIGQENANIEIALLETAEQGKEFFALLQQKQEKVAFTAVCGGELPKIHFTAVEIFNDGKIYKLQEGSGAWNFFYEWLSDYKQLKVTCDSKEIYKACMCLNKKADGIVDDIGIAAYLIEPGRSSYSLKAVAERYLAANNGGNAADLQALLPLIEQKLRDYELYKLYTEMELPLAYLLANMELAGIKPDVKLLESITKEMAVQITALEILAEEQAGEKFNLKSPKQLGVLLFEKLGLPIIKKTKTGYSTDVSVLEQLEGSHPLITTILEHRKLTKLHSTYLEGLRPLINPATGRIHTHFQQTVTATGRLSRTNPNLQNIPVRTEIGKRIREIFIPGTGYDWLMSCDYSQVELRVLAHMAQDKLLLESFLNGQDVHARTAAEVFGVPLEQVDSMMRTRAKAVNFGIVYGISDFGLAKQLDISRGEAAEYIKNYFARYTGVKKYMDDTVNHAR
;
A
#
# COMPACT_ATOMS: atom_id res chain seq x y z
N GLU A 1 32.31 -12.80 41.69
CA GLU A 1 32.88 -13.17 43.00
C GLU A 1 32.94 -14.71 43.19
N TYR A 2 31.91 -15.47 42.84
CA TYR A 2 31.83 -16.93 43.04
C TYR A 2 32.18 -17.77 41.81
N GLY A 3 32.28 -17.21 40.63
CA GLY A 3 32.74 -17.86 39.39
C GLY A 3 31.78 -18.88 38.75
N THR A 4 31.05 -19.67 39.53
CA THR A 4 30.09 -20.67 39.01
C THR A 4 28.75 -20.63 39.74
N VAL A 5 27.67 -21.12 39.11
CA VAL A 5 26.34 -21.19 39.72
C VAL A 5 26.33 -22.06 40.96
N GLU A 6 27.03 -23.18 40.97
CA GLU A 6 27.16 -24.09 42.11
C GLU A 6 27.76 -23.36 43.32
N LYS A 7 28.87 -22.65 43.11
CA LYS A 7 29.52 -21.89 44.19
C LYS A 7 28.64 -20.75 44.73
N VAL A 8 27.82 -20.13 43.88
CA VAL A 8 26.84 -19.16 44.33
C VAL A 8 25.79 -19.84 45.24
N LEU A 9 25.30 -21.03 44.85
CA LEU A 9 24.29 -21.77 45.61
C LEU A 9 24.85 -22.34 46.93
N GLU A 10 26.14 -22.71 47.00
CA GLU A 10 26.82 -23.12 48.22
C GLU A 10 27.03 -21.97 49.22
N ASN A 11 27.22 -20.75 48.70
CA ASN A 11 27.54 -19.56 49.48
C ASN A 11 26.36 -18.56 49.63
N ILE A 12 25.11 -19.01 49.49
CA ILE A 12 23.94 -18.15 49.60
C ILE A 12 23.90 -17.35 50.92
N ALA A 13 24.37 -17.92 52.01
CA ALA A 13 24.45 -17.27 53.31
C ALA A 13 25.27 -15.99 53.32
N GLN A 14 26.31 -15.90 52.46
CA GLN A 14 27.22 -14.77 52.34
C GLN A 14 26.78 -13.69 51.37
N ILE A 15 25.73 -13.93 50.55
CA ILE A 15 25.22 -13.00 49.58
C ILE A 15 24.48 -11.83 50.27
N SER A 16 24.73 -10.62 49.90
CA SER A 16 24.04 -9.45 50.42
C SER A 16 22.64 -9.30 49.78
N GLY A 17 21.61 -9.06 50.60
CA GLY A 17 20.22 -8.80 50.17
C GLY A 17 19.26 -9.95 50.45
N LYS A 18 18.32 -9.74 51.41
CA LYS A 18 17.33 -10.72 51.89
C LYS A 18 16.50 -11.33 50.77
N SER A 19 15.98 -10.50 49.86
CA SER A 19 15.13 -10.93 48.74
C SER A 19 15.89 -11.78 47.70
N LEU A 20 17.20 -11.54 47.50
CA LEU A 20 18.02 -12.34 46.61
C LEU A 20 18.35 -13.69 47.20
N LYS A 21 18.64 -13.75 48.52
CA LYS A 21 18.85 -15.01 49.26
C LYS A 21 17.63 -15.90 49.15
N GLU A 22 16.45 -15.39 49.52
CA GLU A 22 15.17 -16.14 49.46
C GLU A 22 14.91 -16.68 48.03
N LYS A 23 15.15 -15.87 47.00
CA LYS A 23 14.98 -16.31 45.60
C LYS A 23 15.95 -17.44 45.24
N LEU A 24 17.21 -17.37 45.64
CA LEU A 24 18.19 -18.40 45.35
C LEU A 24 17.93 -19.69 46.17
N GLU A 25 17.51 -19.59 47.43
CA GLU A 25 17.13 -20.72 48.25
C GLU A 25 15.93 -21.47 47.69
N ASN A 26 14.89 -20.73 47.26
CA ASN A 26 13.64 -21.31 46.76
C ASN A 26 13.74 -21.83 45.32
N ASN A 27 14.77 -21.47 44.54
CA ASN A 27 14.89 -21.82 43.14
C ASN A 27 16.23 -22.48 42.81
N LYS A 28 16.85 -23.21 43.72
CA LYS A 28 18.13 -23.90 43.49
C LYS A 28 18.08 -24.84 42.30
N ASP A 29 17.10 -25.69 42.21
CA ASP A 29 16.93 -26.67 41.14
C ASP A 29 16.66 -25.98 39.79
N ALA A 30 15.90 -24.89 39.77
CA ALA A 30 15.69 -24.10 38.59
C ALA A 30 16.98 -23.43 38.08
N ALA A 31 17.85 -22.96 38.97
CA ALA A 31 19.14 -22.38 38.61
C ALA A 31 20.09 -23.43 38.01
N LEU A 32 20.16 -24.64 38.58
CA LEU A 32 20.94 -25.75 38.05
C LEU A 32 20.40 -26.25 36.70
N LEU A 33 19.08 -26.37 36.58
CA LEU A 33 18.43 -26.73 35.32
C LEU A 33 18.72 -25.67 34.25
N SER A 34 18.63 -24.40 34.58
CA SER A 34 18.91 -23.28 33.65
C SER A 34 20.38 -23.36 33.18
N LYS A 35 21.32 -23.65 34.07
CA LYS A 35 22.74 -23.86 33.70
C LYS A 35 22.87 -25.04 32.74
N LYS A 36 22.25 -26.20 33.06
CA LYS A 36 22.26 -27.38 32.20
C LYS A 36 21.71 -27.10 30.81
N LEU A 37 20.61 -26.39 30.72
CA LEU A 37 20.01 -26.02 29.42
C LEU A 37 20.82 -24.98 28.65
N ALA A 38 21.53 -24.08 29.32
CA ALA A 38 22.36 -23.06 28.71
C ALA A 38 23.76 -23.59 28.32
N THR A 39 24.18 -24.73 28.87
CA THR A 39 25.49 -25.33 28.55
C THR A 39 25.38 -26.10 27.24
N ILE A 40 26.25 -25.77 26.30
CA ILE A 40 26.36 -26.50 25.03
C ILE A 40 26.82 -27.92 25.30
N PHE A 41 26.01 -28.90 24.91
CA PHE A 41 26.38 -30.31 25.00
C PHE A 41 27.24 -30.66 23.79
N THR A 42 28.52 -30.94 24.03
CA THR A 42 29.53 -31.18 22.98
C THR A 42 29.71 -32.68 22.64
N GLU A 43 29.11 -33.56 23.44
CA GLU A 43 29.22 -35.03 23.26
C GLU A 43 27.97 -35.63 22.61
N VAL A 44 27.33 -34.85 21.74
CA VAL A 44 26.16 -35.35 20.99
C VAL A 44 26.64 -36.47 20.05
N PRO A 45 26.03 -37.66 20.04
CA PRO A 45 26.37 -38.73 19.14
C PRO A 45 25.93 -38.42 17.72
N VAL A 46 26.66 -37.55 17.04
CA VAL A 46 26.46 -37.22 15.62
C VAL A 46 27.58 -37.88 14.81
N ASP A 47 27.21 -38.48 13.69
CA ASP A 47 28.16 -38.95 12.70
C ASP A 47 28.72 -37.74 11.93
N LEU A 48 29.94 -37.31 12.30
CA LEU A 48 30.64 -36.18 11.68
C LEU A 48 31.35 -36.63 10.39
N ASP A 49 30.57 -37.07 9.43
CA ASP A 49 31.06 -37.30 8.07
C ASP A 49 30.94 -35.97 7.30
N LEU A 50 32.06 -35.22 7.25
CA LEU A 50 32.07 -33.89 6.63
C LEU A 50 31.66 -33.90 5.16
N ASP A 51 31.88 -35.01 4.46
CA ASP A 51 31.50 -35.16 3.05
C ASP A 51 29.97 -35.18 2.87
N LYS A 52 29.22 -35.58 3.91
CA LYS A 52 27.75 -35.52 3.90
C LYS A 52 27.20 -34.10 4.12
N TYR A 53 28.03 -33.21 4.67
CA TYR A 53 27.68 -31.82 4.95
C TYR A 53 28.25 -30.85 3.93
N GLU A 54 28.89 -31.36 2.87
CA GLU A 54 29.30 -30.52 1.73
C GLU A 54 28.08 -29.87 1.07
N LEU A 55 28.15 -28.56 0.87
CA LEU A 55 27.10 -27.82 0.23
C LEU A 55 27.04 -28.25 -1.25
N LYS A 56 26.09 -29.11 -1.57
CA LYS A 56 25.87 -29.51 -2.96
C LYS A 56 25.21 -28.34 -3.72
N ALA A 57 25.61 -28.20 -5.00
CA ALA A 57 24.96 -27.26 -5.88
C ALA A 57 23.44 -27.52 -5.86
N MET A 58 22.64 -26.47 -5.73
CA MET A 58 21.19 -26.58 -5.75
C MET A 58 20.75 -27.02 -7.16
N SER A 59 19.86 -28.02 -7.21
CA SER A 59 19.32 -28.53 -8.47
C SER A 59 18.25 -27.56 -9.02
N ASP A 60 18.28 -27.32 -10.33
CA ASP A 60 17.24 -26.58 -11.06
C ASP A 60 15.84 -27.21 -10.91
N GLU A 61 15.77 -28.50 -10.53
CA GLU A 61 14.51 -29.24 -10.28
C GLU A 61 13.69 -28.66 -9.12
N ALA A 62 14.31 -27.95 -8.19
CA ALA A 62 13.60 -27.26 -7.11
C ALA A 62 12.77 -26.05 -7.59
N ARG A 63 13.09 -25.49 -8.76
CA ARG A 63 12.43 -24.28 -9.30
C ARG A 63 10.93 -24.52 -9.61
N PRO A 64 10.53 -25.55 -10.36
CA PRO A 64 9.12 -25.85 -10.58
C PRO A 64 8.36 -26.11 -9.29
N LEU A 65 8.97 -26.86 -8.35
CA LEU A 65 8.35 -27.17 -7.06
C LEU A 65 8.10 -25.91 -6.22
N MET A 66 9.03 -24.95 -6.24
CA MET A 66 8.84 -23.67 -5.54
C MET A 66 7.75 -22.81 -6.18
N GLN A 67 7.57 -22.89 -7.51
CA GLN A 67 6.49 -22.23 -8.23
C GLN A 67 5.14 -22.86 -7.90
N ASP A 68 5.04 -24.18 -7.92
CA ASP A 68 3.81 -24.93 -7.59
C ASP A 68 3.38 -24.70 -6.13
N LEU A 69 4.34 -24.56 -5.23
CA LEU A 69 4.09 -24.26 -3.81
C LEU A 69 3.91 -22.77 -3.52
N GLU A 70 3.96 -21.89 -4.52
CA GLU A 70 3.85 -20.42 -4.41
C GLU A 70 4.83 -19.80 -3.40
N PHE A 71 6.03 -20.36 -3.23
CA PHE A 71 7.07 -19.82 -2.34
C PHE A 71 7.75 -18.59 -2.94
N ARG A 72 7.05 -17.46 -2.98
CA ARG A 72 7.48 -16.22 -3.65
C ARG A 72 8.85 -15.74 -3.18
N ASN A 73 9.03 -15.50 -1.89
CA ASN A 73 10.28 -15.00 -1.32
C ASN A 73 11.43 -16.02 -1.42
N LEU A 74 11.15 -17.32 -1.30
CA LEU A 74 12.14 -18.37 -1.44
C LEU A 74 12.56 -18.55 -2.90
N HIS A 75 11.65 -18.41 -3.84
CA HIS A 75 11.94 -18.47 -5.26
C HIS A 75 12.89 -17.34 -5.70
N GLU A 76 12.65 -16.10 -5.26
CA GLU A 76 13.55 -14.96 -5.53
C GLU A 76 14.96 -15.18 -4.96
N ARG A 77 15.04 -15.63 -3.70
CA ARG A 77 16.31 -15.95 -3.05
C ARG A 77 17.03 -17.14 -3.72
N PHE A 78 16.29 -18.13 -4.17
CA PHE A 78 16.79 -19.28 -4.88
C PHE A 78 17.37 -18.90 -6.23
N GLN A 79 16.72 -18.02 -6.99
CA GLN A 79 17.27 -17.49 -8.25
C GLN A 79 18.58 -16.73 -8.04
N THR A 80 18.69 -15.97 -6.95
CA THR A 80 19.92 -15.26 -6.59
C THR A 80 21.07 -16.22 -6.29
N ILE A 81 20.79 -17.37 -5.69
CA ILE A 81 21.79 -18.38 -5.33
C ILE A 81 22.21 -19.21 -6.54
N LEU A 82 21.28 -19.58 -7.42
CA LEU A 82 21.57 -20.38 -8.63
C LEU A 82 22.22 -19.57 -9.75
N GLY A 83 22.05 -18.24 -9.78
CA GLY A 83 22.66 -17.37 -10.77
C GLY A 83 24.18 -17.23 -10.70
N GLY A 84 24.82 -17.84 -9.70
CA GLY A 84 26.25 -17.89 -9.54
C GLY A 84 26.86 -19.18 -10.08
N SER A 85 27.18 -19.24 -11.35
CA SER A 85 28.01 -20.29 -11.92
C SER A 85 29.49 -20.00 -11.66
N ASP A 86 29.95 -20.01 -10.45
CA ASP A 86 31.34 -20.28 -10.02
C ASP A 86 31.43 -19.98 -8.54
N GLY A 87 31.72 -21.00 -7.78
CA GLY A 87 31.75 -21.16 -6.33
C GLY A 87 32.45 -20.12 -5.45
N THR A 88 32.18 -18.84 -5.64
CA THR A 88 32.60 -17.78 -4.73
C THR A 88 31.38 -16.98 -4.26
N PHE A 89 31.06 -17.20 -3.00
CA PHE A 89 30.12 -16.37 -2.27
C PHE A 89 30.68 -14.96 -2.14
N ASP A 90 30.17 -14.00 -2.90
CA ASP A 90 30.40 -12.60 -2.59
C ASP A 90 29.31 -12.10 -1.64
N LEU A 91 29.71 -11.85 -0.37
CA LEU A 91 28.83 -11.40 0.71
C LEU A 91 28.38 -9.94 0.54
N PHE A 92 28.85 -9.24 -0.47
CA PHE A 92 28.70 -7.80 -0.68
C PHE A 92 28.05 -7.39 -2.01
N GLY A 93 27.29 -8.29 -2.64
CA GLY A 93 26.21 -7.89 -3.54
C GLY A 93 26.58 -7.12 -4.80
N GLU A 94 27.61 -7.53 -5.55
CA GLU A 94 27.69 -7.20 -6.98
C GLU A 94 27.16 -8.38 -7.80
N SER A 95 26.05 -8.15 -8.49
CA SER A 95 25.43 -9.10 -9.39
C SER A 95 26.39 -9.39 -10.56
N ILE A 96 27.07 -10.55 -10.52
CA ILE A 96 27.81 -11.04 -11.69
C ILE A 96 26.78 -11.55 -12.69
N GLY A 97 26.75 -10.90 -13.84
CA GLY A 97 25.74 -11.04 -14.88
C GLY A 97 25.62 -12.46 -15.42
N GLN A 98 24.39 -12.90 -15.55
CA GLN A 98 24.03 -13.84 -16.60
C GLN A 98 24.46 -13.24 -17.94
N GLU A 99 24.99 -14.05 -18.85
CA GLU A 99 25.34 -13.63 -20.21
C GLU A 99 24.13 -12.91 -20.83
N ASN A 100 24.13 -11.59 -20.74
CA ASN A 100 23.24 -10.75 -21.50
C ASN A 100 23.51 -11.09 -22.97
N ALA A 101 22.51 -11.46 -23.72
CA ALA A 101 22.63 -11.45 -25.17
C ALA A 101 23.26 -10.09 -25.51
N ASN A 102 24.43 -10.09 -26.14
CA ASN A 102 25.17 -8.87 -26.48
C ASN A 102 24.34 -8.08 -27.51
N ILE A 103 23.33 -7.33 -27.02
CA ILE A 103 22.48 -6.50 -27.87
C ILE A 103 23.31 -5.26 -28.23
N GLU A 104 23.54 -5.07 -29.50
CA GLU A 104 24.27 -3.89 -30.00
C GLU A 104 23.50 -2.61 -29.64
N ILE A 105 24.17 -1.66 -29.01
CA ILE A 105 23.63 -0.35 -28.67
C ILE A 105 24.21 0.70 -29.63
N ALA A 106 23.36 1.36 -30.39
CA ALA A 106 23.70 2.47 -31.29
C ALA A 106 23.26 3.79 -30.64
N LEU A 107 24.19 4.73 -30.48
CA LEU A 107 23.88 6.06 -29.99
C LEU A 107 23.38 6.95 -31.15
N LEU A 108 22.28 7.64 -30.91
CA LEU A 108 21.75 8.66 -31.80
C LEU A 108 22.20 10.04 -31.29
N GLU A 109 23.35 10.49 -31.74
CA GLU A 109 23.99 11.74 -31.26
C GLU A 109 23.66 12.95 -32.11
N THR A 110 23.55 12.75 -33.44
CA THR A 110 23.35 13.85 -34.39
C THR A 110 21.91 13.93 -34.92
N ALA A 111 21.56 15.08 -35.47
CA ALA A 111 20.26 15.29 -36.10
C ALA A 111 20.09 14.42 -37.37
N GLU A 112 21.16 14.18 -38.12
CA GLU A 112 21.13 13.33 -39.30
C GLU A 112 20.82 11.89 -38.95
N GLN A 113 21.50 11.32 -37.93
CA GLN A 113 21.22 9.98 -37.44
C GLN A 113 19.77 9.85 -36.94
N GLY A 114 19.28 10.86 -36.19
CA GLY A 114 17.89 10.91 -35.76
C GLY A 114 16.91 10.90 -36.91
N LYS A 115 17.14 11.76 -37.93
CA LYS A 115 16.28 11.85 -39.11
C LYS A 115 16.21 10.53 -39.86
N GLU A 116 17.34 9.90 -40.11
CA GLU A 116 17.41 8.61 -40.83
C GLU A 116 16.69 7.51 -40.02
N PHE A 117 16.98 7.38 -38.75
CA PHE A 117 16.40 6.35 -37.88
C PHE A 117 14.88 6.49 -37.76
N PHE A 118 14.37 7.68 -37.43
CA PHE A 118 12.93 7.87 -37.28
C PHE A 118 12.17 7.79 -38.62
N ALA A 119 12.80 8.13 -39.72
CA ALA A 119 12.22 7.89 -41.06
C ALA A 119 12.07 6.39 -41.36
N LEU A 120 13.02 5.55 -40.93
CA LEU A 120 12.89 4.08 -41.01
C LEU A 120 11.75 3.57 -40.14
N LEU A 121 11.63 4.04 -38.92
CA LEU A 121 10.53 3.64 -38.03
C LEU A 121 9.16 4.00 -38.59
N GLN A 122 9.01 5.17 -39.21
CA GLN A 122 7.75 5.61 -39.83
C GLN A 122 7.25 4.71 -40.96
N GLN A 123 8.13 3.93 -41.58
CA GLN A 123 7.75 2.98 -42.61
C GLN A 123 7.20 1.65 -42.03
N LYS A 124 7.41 1.39 -40.74
CA LYS A 124 6.94 0.19 -40.05
C LYS A 124 5.53 0.38 -39.56
N GLN A 125 4.70 -0.66 -39.75
CA GLN A 125 3.35 -0.72 -39.19
C GLN A 125 3.30 -1.54 -37.89
N GLU A 126 4.45 -2.02 -37.41
CA GLU A 126 4.56 -2.84 -36.20
C GLU A 126 4.62 -1.97 -34.93
N LYS A 127 4.30 -2.60 -33.80
CA LYS A 127 4.48 -2.01 -32.48
C LYS A 127 5.98 -1.85 -32.19
N VAL A 128 6.40 -0.65 -31.81
CA VAL A 128 7.81 -0.34 -31.49
C VAL A 128 7.96 -0.19 -29.98
N ALA A 129 8.83 -1.02 -29.40
CA ALA A 129 9.16 -0.98 -27.98
C ALA A 129 10.15 0.15 -27.67
N PHE A 130 9.84 0.98 -26.69
CA PHE A 130 10.73 2.01 -26.20
C PHE A 130 10.63 2.19 -24.69
N THR A 131 11.73 2.56 -24.06
CA THR A 131 11.80 2.96 -22.66
C THR A 131 12.26 4.40 -22.57
N ALA A 132 11.84 5.11 -21.54
CA ALA A 132 12.26 6.48 -21.30
C ALA A 132 12.62 6.67 -19.84
N VAL A 133 13.68 7.42 -19.59
CA VAL A 133 14.06 7.90 -18.26
C VAL A 133 13.74 9.39 -18.19
N CYS A 134 12.92 9.75 -17.21
CA CYS A 134 12.55 11.14 -16.96
C CYS A 134 13.34 11.69 -15.78
N GLY A 135 13.76 12.95 -15.88
CA GLY A 135 14.42 13.70 -14.82
C GLY A 135 13.72 15.02 -14.53
N GLY A 136 14.19 15.71 -13.49
CA GLY A 136 13.63 16.98 -13.06
C GLY A 136 12.42 16.84 -12.15
N GLU A 137 11.94 17.97 -11.67
CA GLU A 137 10.75 18.08 -10.81
C GLU A 137 9.72 18.99 -11.49
N LEU A 138 8.45 18.84 -11.11
CA LEU A 138 7.37 19.70 -11.59
C LEU A 138 7.70 21.20 -11.38
N PRO A 139 7.48 22.03 -12.37
CA PRO A 139 6.88 21.77 -13.69
C PRO A 139 7.89 21.47 -14.81
N LYS A 140 9.12 21.07 -14.49
CA LYS A 140 10.25 20.92 -15.44
C LYS A 140 10.67 19.46 -15.65
N ILE A 141 9.72 18.53 -15.65
CA ILE A 141 9.99 17.14 -16.00
C ILE A 141 10.39 17.05 -17.48
N HIS A 142 11.45 16.30 -17.78
CA HIS A 142 11.96 16.14 -19.14
C HIS A 142 12.56 14.74 -19.30
N PHE A 143 12.79 14.34 -20.54
CA PHE A 143 13.49 13.09 -20.84
C PHE A 143 15.00 13.27 -20.71
N THR A 144 15.66 12.37 -19.99
CA THR A 144 17.13 12.33 -19.88
C THR A 144 17.73 11.25 -20.77
N ALA A 145 17.01 10.14 -20.97
CA ALA A 145 17.41 9.09 -21.91
C ALA A 145 16.17 8.40 -22.48
N VAL A 146 16.32 7.88 -23.69
CA VAL A 146 15.33 7.02 -24.35
C VAL A 146 16.07 5.88 -25.03
N GLU A 147 15.53 4.68 -24.93
CA GLU A 147 15.97 3.50 -25.66
C GLU A 147 14.84 3.01 -26.55
N ILE A 148 15.12 2.69 -27.79
CA ILE A 148 14.17 2.19 -28.78
C ILE A 148 14.74 0.90 -29.36
N PHE A 149 13.98 -0.18 -29.29
CA PHE A 149 14.39 -1.44 -29.88
C PHE A 149 13.93 -1.52 -31.35
N ASN A 150 14.85 -1.82 -32.25
CA ASN A 150 14.56 -2.00 -33.65
C ASN A 150 15.55 -2.97 -34.31
N ASP A 151 15.06 -3.97 -35.04
CA ASP A 151 15.86 -4.93 -35.82
C ASP A 151 17.04 -5.55 -35.05
N GLY A 152 16.77 -5.99 -33.80
CA GLY A 152 17.79 -6.67 -32.97
C GLY A 152 18.78 -5.73 -32.28
N LYS A 153 18.63 -4.40 -32.42
CA LYS A 153 19.50 -3.39 -31.81
C LYS A 153 18.71 -2.42 -30.93
N ILE A 154 19.39 -1.84 -29.95
CA ILE A 154 18.87 -0.74 -29.13
C ILE A 154 19.47 0.57 -29.66
N TYR A 155 18.58 1.50 -29.99
CA TYR A 155 18.96 2.87 -30.37
C TYR A 155 18.72 3.77 -29.16
N LYS A 156 19.76 4.49 -28.72
CA LYS A 156 19.70 5.27 -27.49
C LYS A 156 19.92 6.76 -27.76
N LEU A 157 19.00 7.56 -27.21
CA LEU A 157 19.12 9.00 -27.08
C LEU A 157 19.50 9.35 -25.64
N GLN A 158 20.41 10.32 -25.49
CA GLN A 158 20.82 10.86 -24.20
C GLN A 158 20.74 12.39 -24.20
N GLU A 159 20.92 13.02 -23.09
CA GLU A 159 21.03 14.48 -22.99
C GLU A 159 22.10 14.99 -23.96
N GLY A 160 21.80 16.10 -24.64
CA GLY A 160 22.69 16.67 -25.65
C GLY A 160 22.57 16.09 -27.06
N SER A 161 21.80 14.98 -27.25
CA SER A 161 21.57 14.44 -28.60
C SER A 161 20.85 15.43 -29.52
N GLY A 162 21.30 15.52 -30.78
CA GLY A 162 20.60 16.27 -31.83
C GLY A 162 19.32 15.61 -32.34
N ALA A 163 19.05 14.37 -31.92
CA ALA A 163 17.92 13.58 -32.42
C ALA A 163 16.59 13.83 -31.68
N TRP A 164 16.56 14.61 -30.59
CA TRP A 164 15.36 14.80 -29.73
C TRP A 164 14.14 15.32 -30.51
N ASN A 165 14.32 16.24 -31.46
CA ASN A 165 13.16 16.76 -32.19
C ASN A 165 12.47 15.67 -33.02
N PHE A 166 13.23 14.78 -33.63
CA PHE A 166 12.71 13.66 -34.42
C PHE A 166 12.03 12.62 -33.51
N PHE A 167 12.57 12.40 -32.31
CA PHE A 167 11.91 11.58 -31.29
C PHE A 167 10.54 12.16 -30.89
N TYR A 168 10.46 13.48 -30.64
CA TYR A 168 9.17 14.11 -30.29
C TYR A 168 8.17 14.06 -31.46
N GLU A 169 8.60 14.21 -32.68
CA GLU A 169 7.75 14.06 -33.88
C GLU A 169 7.21 12.62 -33.97
N TRP A 170 8.08 11.63 -33.83
CA TRP A 170 7.69 10.23 -33.84
C TRP A 170 6.76 9.90 -32.63
N LEU A 171 7.07 10.41 -31.47
CA LEU A 171 6.26 10.16 -30.25
C LEU A 171 4.85 10.75 -30.39
N SER A 172 4.69 11.86 -31.09
CA SER A 172 3.42 12.52 -31.33
C SER A 172 2.60 11.93 -32.49
N ASP A 173 3.18 11.05 -33.30
CA ASP A 173 2.47 10.42 -34.41
C ASP A 173 1.61 9.25 -33.95
N TYR A 174 0.28 9.42 -33.97
CA TYR A 174 -0.68 8.41 -33.57
C TYR A 174 -0.70 7.15 -34.46
N LYS A 175 -0.16 7.23 -35.68
CA LYS A 175 -0.05 6.10 -36.62
C LYS A 175 1.08 5.14 -36.24
N GLN A 176 2.03 5.62 -35.48
CA GLN A 176 3.13 4.82 -34.97
C GLN A 176 2.72 4.17 -33.66
N LEU A 177 2.53 2.85 -33.68
CA LEU A 177 2.13 2.10 -32.49
C LEU A 177 3.34 1.89 -31.57
N LYS A 178 3.20 2.32 -30.33
CA LYS A 178 4.29 2.32 -29.35
C LYS A 178 3.94 1.47 -28.15
N VAL A 179 4.94 0.76 -27.67
CA VAL A 179 4.86 -0.05 -26.44
C VAL A 179 5.88 0.48 -25.45
N THR A 180 5.48 0.64 -24.21
CA THR A 180 6.35 1.16 -23.16
C THR A 180 6.09 0.50 -21.81
N CYS A 181 6.79 0.96 -20.79
CA CYS A 181 6.52 0.72 -19.38
C CYS A 181 6.55 2.07 -18.67
N ASP A 182 5.56 2.31 -17.77
CA ASP A 182 5.38 3.60 -17.09
C ASP A 182 4.99 4.76 -18.04
N SER A 183 3.97 4.53 -18.85
CA SER A 183 3.41 5.52 -19.80
C SER A 183 2.97 6.82 -19.12
N LYS A 184 2.55 6.79 -17.87
CA LYS A 184 2.15 7.98 -17.10
C LYS A 184 3.28 8.99 -16.97
N GLU A 185 4.51 8.55 -16.67
CA GLU A 185 5.67 9.45 -16.57
C GLU A 185 6.04 10.04 -17.93
N ILE A 186 5.89 9.26 -19.02
CA ILE A 186 6.09 9.74 -20.39
C ILE A 186 5.09 10.85 -20.74
N TYR A 187 3.81 10.66 -20.42
CA TYR A 187 2.78 11.69 -20.63
C TYR A 187 3.11 12.96 -19.84
N LYS A 188 3.54 12.83 -18.58
CA LYS A 188 3.92 13.99 -17.75
C LYS A 188 5.08 14.76 -18.34
N ALA A 189 6.15 14.07 -18.78
CA ALA A 189 7.30 14.71 -19.41
C ALA A 189 6.89 15.44 -20.69
N CYS A 190 6.09 14.82 -21.56
CA CYS A 190 5.58 15.46 -22.76
C CYS A 190 4.77 16.72 -22.45
N MET A 191 3.86 16.68 -21.49
CA MET A 191 3.05 17.82 -21.09
C MET A 191 3.90 18.97 -20.54
N CYS A 192 4.91 18.68 -19.71
CA CYS A 192 5.84 19.68 -19.19
C CYS A 192 6.67 20.33 -20.30
N LEU A 193 7.01 19.58 -21.35
CA LEU A 193 7.73 20.06 -22.53
C LEU A 193 6.83 20.70 -23.60
N ASN A 194 5.53 20.78 -23.35
CA ASN A 194 4.53 21.19 -24.35
C ASN A 194 4.59 20.35 -25.63
N LYS A 195 4.81 19.06 -25.47
CA LYS A 195 4.85 18.04 -26.53
C LYS A 195 3.67 17.07 -26.34
N LYS A 196 3.40 16.25 -27.36
CA LYS A 196 2.38 15.20 -27.31
C LYS A 196 3.04 13.82 -27.31
N ALA A 197 2.37 12.87 -26.70
CA ALA A 197 2.64 11.44 -26.84
C ALA A 197 1.35 10.75 -27.28
N ASP A 198 1.33 10.26 -28.50
CA ASP A 198 0.18 9.58 -29.09
C ASP A 198 0.60 8.19 -29.59
N GLY A 199 -0.37 7.29 -29.80
CA GLY A 199 -0.10 5.93 -30.31
C GLY A 199 0.57 4.99 -29.30
N ILE A 200 0.61 5.32 -28.01
CA ILE A 200 1.00 4.37 -26.95
C ILE A 200 -0.17 3.41 -26.76
N VAL A 201 0.01 2.17 -27.22
CA VAL A 201 -1.03 1.14 -27.26
C VAL A 201 -0.81 0.06 -26.20
N ASP A 202 0.36 0.02 -25.58
CA ASP A 202 0.68 -0.91 -24.51
C ASP A 202 1.59 -0.28 -23.44
N ASP A 203 1.29 -0.62 -22.18
CA ASP A 203 2.12 -0.38 -21.00
C ASP A 203 2.29 -1.69 -20.24
N ILE A 204 3.48 -2.26 -20.33
CA ILE A 204 3.77 -3.59 -19.77
C ILE A 204 3.67 -3.61 -18.23
N GLY A 205 3.95 -2.50 -17.57
CA GLY A 205 3.80 -2.39 -16.11
C GLY A 205 2.35 -2.50 -15.65
N ILE A 206 1.44 -1.78 -16.33
CA ILE A 206 0.00 -1.83 -16.07
C ILE A 206 -0.56 -3.22 -16.42
N ALA A 207 -0.16 -3.78 -17.56
CA ALA A 207 -0.58 -5.09 -18.00
C ALA A 207 -0.17 -6.19 -17.01
N ALA A 208 1.08 -6.19 -16.56
CA ALA A 208 1.59 -7.13 -15.56
C ALA A 208 0.87 -7.01 -14.20
N TYR A 209 0.52 -5.78 -13.81
CA TYR A 209 -0.29 -5.56 -12.60
C TYR A 209 -1.67 -6.22 -12.70
N LEU A 210 -2.35 -6.10 -13.83
CA LEU A 210 -3.66 -6.74 -14.01
C LEU A 210 -3.58 -8.27 -13.96
N ILE A 211 -2.51 -8.86 -14.51
CA ILE A 211 -2.29 -10.30 -14.51
C ILE A 211 -2.01 -10.82 -13.10
N GLU A 212 -1.16 -10.12 -12.34
CA GLU A 212 -0.75 -10.54 -10.99
C GLU A 212 -0.79 -9.34 -10.02
N PRO A 213 -1.96 -8.91 -9.52
CA PRO A 213 -2.06 -7.81 -8.59
C PRO A 213 -1.46 -8.15 -7.22
N GLY A 214 -0.90 -7.15 -6.54
CA GLY A 214 -0.34 -7.32 -5.18
C GLY A 214 1.15 -7.63 -5.13
N ARG A 215 1.88 -7.47 -6.23
CA ARG A 215 3.34 -7.49 -6.25
C ARG A 215 3.93 -6.19 -5.71
N SER A 216 5.17 -6.27 -5.24
CA SER A 216 5.92 -5.11 -4.72
C SER A 216 6.39 -4.15 -5.82
N SER A 217 6.59 -4.63 -7.06
CA SER A 217 7.05 -3.83 -8.19
C SER A 217 6.54 -4.36 -9.53
N TYR A 218 6.24 -3.44 -10.43
CA TYR A 218 5.91 -3.68 -11.84
C TYR A 218 6.84 -2.90 -12.77
N SER A 219 8.04 -2.55 -12.30
CA SER A 219 9.08 -1.99 -13.16
C SER A 219 9.43 -2.98 -14.26
N LEU A 220 9.88 -2.48 -15.41
CA LEU A 220 10.23 -3.34 -16.54
C LEU A 220 11.23 -4.43 -16.16
N LYS A 221 12.23 -4.08 -15.33
CA LYS A 221 13.18 -5.06 -14.78
C LYS A 221 12.47 -6.19 -14.03
N ALA A 222 11.60 -5.86 -13.08
CA ALA A 222 10.89 -6.85 -12.28
C ALA A 222 9.96 -7.75 -13.11
N VAL A 223 9.34 -7.18 -14.17
CA VAL A 223 8.48 -7.94 -15.09
C VAL A 223 9.33 -8.85 -16.00
N ALA A 224 10.46 -8.34 -16.51
CA ALA A 224 11.38 -9.14 -17.32
C ALA A 224 11.96 -10.33 -16.55
N GLU A 225 12.43 -10.11 -15.32
CA GLU A 225 12.90 -11.17 -14.42
C GLU A 225 11.85 -12.25 -14.14
N ARG A 226 10.58 -11.87 -14.18
CA ARG A 226 9.46 -12.78 -13.92
C ARG A 226 9.06 -13.64 -15.11
N TYR A 227 9.01 -13.05 -16.29
CA TYR A 227 8.38 -13.69 -17.45
C TYR A 227 9.38 -14.13 -18.52
N LEU A 228 10.62 -13.65 -18.50
CA LEU A 228 11.67 -14.03 -19.46
C LEU A 228 12.67 -14.98 -18.81
N ALA A 229 13.03 -16.04 -19.52
CA ALA A 229 14.06 -16.99 -19.08
C ALA A 229 15.45 -16.34 -19.04
N ALA A 230 15.72 -15.40 -19.99
CA ALA A 230 16.89 -14.54 -20.01
C ALA A 230 16.41 -13.11 -20.25
N ASN A 231 16.95 -12.14 -19.52
CA ASN A 231 16.58 -10.73 -19.64
C ASN A 231 17.83 -9.86 -19.68
N ASN A 232 17.67 -8.63 -20.15
CA ASN A 232 18.74 -7.65 -20.33
C ASN A 232 18.69 -6.53 -19.28
N GLY A 233 18.15 -6.81 -18.10
CA GLY A 233 18.07 -5.86 -17.00
C GLY A 233 16.92 -4.84 -17.11
N GLY A 234 15.95 -5.07 -17.99
CA GLY A 234 14.78 -4.21 -18.18
C GLY A 234 15.01 -3.08 -19.17
N ASN A 235 15.50 -3.41 -20.36
CA ASN A 235 15.69 -2.47 -21.48
C ASN A 235 14.59 -2.61 -22.56
N ALA A 236 14.69 -1.84 -23.65
CA ALA A 236 13.71 -1.86 -24.73
C ALA A 236 13.60 -3.22 -25.44
N ALA A 237 14.63 -4.06 -25.44
CA ALA A 237 14.59 -5.40 -26.02
C ALA A 237 13.78 -6.36 -25.15
N ASP A 238 13.92 -6.27 -23.83
CA ASP A 238 13.09 -7.03 -22.89
C ASP A 238 11.62 -6.65 -23.05
N LEU A 239 11.33 -5.37 -23.24
CA LEU A 239 9.99 -4.86 -23.47
C LEU A 239 9.36 -5.48 -24.72
N GLN A 240 10.13 -5.56 -25.82
CA GLN A 240 9.68 -6.21 -27.06
C GLN A 240 9.43 -7.72 -26.87
N ALA A 241 10.28 -8.39 -26.11
CA ALA A 241 10.14 -9.83 -25.84
C ALA A 241 8.95 -10.14 -24.92
N LEU A 242 8.61 -9.27 -23.99
CA LEU A 242 7.48 -9.39 -23.06
C LEU A 242 6.13 -9.24 -23.75
N LEU A 243 6.05 -8.40 -24.78
CA LEU A 243 4.77 -8.01 -25.39
C LEU A 243 3.86 -9.19 -25.76
N PRO A 244 4.30 -10.20 -26.56
CA PRO A 244 3.44 -11.30 -26.94
C PRO A 244 3.02 -12.16 -25.75
N LEU A 245 3.91 -12.34 -24.77
CA LEU A 245 3.63 -13.16 -23.58
C LEU A 245 2.57 -12.50 -22.68
N ILE A 246 2.69 -11.21 -22.48
CA ILE A 246 1.78 -10.44 -21.62
C ILE A 246 0.42 -10.27 -22.32
N GLU A 247 0.40 -10.00 -23.63
CA GLU A 247 -0.85 -9.89 -24.40
C GLU A 247 -1.62 -11.22 -24.38
N GLN A 248 -0.93 -12.36 -24.54
CA GLN A 248 -1.56 -13.67 -24.44
C GLN A 248 -2.19 -13.91 -23.06
N LYS A 249 -1.46 -13.62 -21.99
CA LYS A 249 -1.98 -13.75 -20.61
C LYS A 249 -3.19 -12.86 -20.33
N LEU A 250 -3.19 -11.60 -20.84
CA LEU A 250 -4.35 -10.72 -20.71
C LEU A 250 -5.59 -11.30 -21.39
N ARG A 251 -5.41 -11.98 -22.53
CA ARG A 251 -6.51 -12.67 -23.24
C ARG A 251 -6.96 -13.93 -22.51
N ASP A 252 -6.04 -14.76 -22.05
CA ASP A 252 -6.32 -15.99 -21.32
C ASP A 252 -7.11 -15.74 -20.01
N TYR A 253 -6.84 -14.60 -19.35
CA TYR A 253 -7.55 -14.19 -18.15
C TYR A 253 -8.75 -13.26 -18.41
N GLU A 254 -9.12 -13.04 -19.67
CA GLU A 254 -10.24 -12.15 -20.08
C GLU A 254 -10.06 -10.68 -19.61
N LEU A 255 -8.82 -10.24 -19.39
CA LEU A 255 -8.49 -8.89 -18.90
C LEU A 255 -8.19 -7.90 -20.03
N TYR A 256 -8.07 -8.35 -21.27
CA TYR A 256 -7.64 -7.51 -22.40
C TYR A 256 -8.54 -6.29 -22.62
N LYS A 257 -9.86 -6.47 -22.49
CA LYS A 257 -10.82 -5.37 -22.62
C LYS A 257 -10.67 -4.34 -21.48
N LEU A 258 -10.57 -4.81 -20.24
CA LEU A 258 -10.33 -3.96 -19.06
C LEU A 258 -9.04 -3.15 -19.25
N TYR A 259 -7.98 -3.81 -19.72
CA TYR A 259 -6.69 -3.19 -19.96
C TYR A 259 -6.78 -2.07 -21.00
N THR A 260 -7.31 -2.36 -22.19
CA THR A 260 -7.29 -1.43 -23.34
C THR A 260 -8.31 -0.30 -23.23
N GLU A 261 -9.50 -0.56 -22.65
CA GLU A 261 -10.58 0.42 -22.59
C GLU A 261 -10.57 1.27 -21.32
N MET A 262 -9.93 0.81 -20.23
CA MET A 262 -9.96 1.50 -18.94
C MET A 262 -8.55 1.79 -18.39
N GLU A 263 -7.74 0.79 -18.14
CA GLU A 263 -6.51 0.95 -17.38
C GLU A 263 -5.42 1.71 -18.17
N LEU A 264 -5.24 1.40 -19.44
CA LEU A 264 -4.25 2.08 -20.27
C LEU A 264 -4.60 3.56 -20.51
N PRO A 265 -5.84 3.93 -20.89
CA PRO A 265 -6.22 5.34 -21.01
C PRO A 265 -6.18 6.10 -19.68
N LEU A 266 -6.38 5.43 -18.56
CA LEU A 266 -6.35 6.03 -17.22
C LEU A 266 -4.98 6.63 -16.92
N ALA A 267 -3.88 6.04 -17.40
CA ALA A 267 -2.52 6.57 -17.20
C ALA A 267 -2.37 8.02 -17.68
N TYR A 268 -2.93 8.34 -18.87
CA TYR A 268 -2.95 9.71 -19.40
C TYR A 268 -3.77 10.66 -18.52
N LEU A 269 -4.94 10.21 -18.06
CA LEU A 269 -5.79 11.01 -17.17
C LEU A 269 -5.09 11.30 -15.84
N LEU A 270 -4.45 10.29 -15.25
CA LEU A 270 -3.71 10.43 -13.99
C LEU A 270 -2.50 11.37 -14.15
N ALA A 271 -1.79 11.31 -15.28
CA ALA A 271 -0.73 12.26 -15.59
C ALA A 271 -1.24 13.72 -15.58
N ASN A 272 -2.38 13.99 -16.23
CA ASN A 272 -3.02 15.31 -16.20
C ASN A 272 -3.42 15.74 -14.78
N MET A 273 -3.99 14.83 -13.99
CA MET A 273 -4.39 15.12 -12.61
C MET A 273 -3.18 15.43 -11.71
N GLU A 274 -2.09 14.71 -11.87
CA GLU A 274 -0.83 14.98 -11.15
C GLU A 274 -0.25 16.34 -11.51
N LEU A 275 -0.23 16.69 -12.80
CA LEU A 275 0.24 18.00 -13.27
C LEU A 275 -0.68 19.15 -12.84
N ALA A 276 -1.98 18.94 -12.89
CA ALA A 276 -2.93 19.95 -12.42
C ALA A 276 -2.75 20.25 -10.93
N GLY A 277 -2.57 19.23 -10.11
CA GLY A 277 -2.47 19.37 -8.66
C GLY A 277 -3.68 20.08 -8.05
N ILE A 278 -3.60 20.42 -6.76
CA ILE A 278 -4.67 21.15 -6.06
C ILE A 278 -4.09 22.38 -5.34
N LYS A 279 -4.82 23.50 -5.35
CA LYS A 279 -4.42 24.76 -4.71
C LYS A 279 -4.75 24.74 -3.22
N PRO A 280 -3.77 24.89 -2.29
CA PRO A 280 -4.07 25.14 -0.88
C PRO A 280 -4.19 26.64 -0.60
N ASP A 281 -5.07 27.02 0.33
CA ASP A 281 -5.03 28.31 1.01
C ASP A 281 -3.97 28.26 2.11
N VAL A 282 -2.81 28.84 1.84
CA VAL A 282 -1.66 28.83 2.76
C VAL A 282 -1.96 29.61 4.05
N LYS A 283 -2.75 30.70 3.97
CA LYS A 283 -3.08 31.50 5.15
C LYS A 283 -3.99 30.73 6.09
N LEU A 284 -5.00 30.07 5.55
CA LEU A 284 -5.90 29.22 6.33
C LEU A 284 -5.17 28.02 6.90
N LEU A 285 -4.28 27.37 6.13
CA LEU A 285 -3.42 26.29 6.61
C LEU A 285 -2.59 26.73 7.81
N GLU A 286 -1.92 27.89 7.76
CA GLU A 286 -1.12 28.41 8.85
C GLU A 286 -1.97 28.79 10.08
N SER A 287 -3.17 29.35 9.89
CA SER A 287 -4.09 29.67 10.98
C SER A 287 -4.53 28.40 11.73
N ILE A 288 -5.01 27.38 11.00
CA ILE A 288 -5.43 26.11 11.58
C ILE A 288 -4.26 25.41 12.30
N THR A 289 -3.07 25.45 11.70
CA THR A 289 -1.85 24.86 12.31
C THR A 289 -1.56 25.48 13.68
N LYS A 290 -1.59 26.82 13.76
CA LYS A 290 -1.34 27.54 15.03
C LYS A 290 -2.43 27.25 16.07
N GLU A 291 -3.70 27.28 15.67
CA GLU A 291 -4.82 27.01 16.57
C GLU A 291 -4.73 25.58 17.14
N MET A 292 -4.43 24.59 16.30
CA MET A 292 -4.27 23.21 16.77
C MET A 292 -3.04 23.02 17.67
N ALA A 293 -1.94 23.70 17.41
CA ALA A 293 -0.77 23.64 18.28
C ALA A 293 -1.11 24.14 19.70
N VAL A 294 -1.89 25.22 19.82
CA VAL A 294 -2.38 25.73 21.12
C VAL A 294 -3.27 24.68 21.81
N GLN A 295 -4.18 24.05 21.08
CA GLN A 295 -5.06 23.00 21.66
C GLN A 295 -4.25 21.79 22.12
N ILE A 296 -3.26 21.34 21.34
CA ILE A 296 -2.38 20.23 21.72
C ILE A 296 -1.62 20.56 23.00
N THR A 297 -1.05 21.76 23.10
CA THR A 297 -0.35 22.22 24.31
C THR A 297 -1.28 22.28 25.53
N ALA A 298 -2.52 22.73 25.35
CA ALA A 298 -3.51 22.75 26.42
C ALA A 298 -3.84 21.33 26.92
N LEU A 299 -3.95 20.35 26.01
CA LEU A 299 -4.16 18.95 26.36
C LEU A 299 -2.94 18.32 27.05
N GLU A 300 -1.72 18.71 26.67
CA GLU A 300 -0.49 18.29 27.36
C GLU A 300 -0.48 18.77 28.82
N ILE A 301 -0.82 20.03 29.06
CA ILE A 301 -0.93 20.60 30.43
C ILE A 301 -2.03 19.89 31.22
N LEU A 302 -3.21 19.72 30.63
CA LEU A 302 -4.33 19.04 31.29
C LEU A 302 -3.98 17.59 31.65
N ALA A 303 -3.26 16.89 30.77
CA ALA A 303 -2.81 15.54 31.01
C ALA A 303 -1.81 15.46 32.17
N GLU A 304 -0.87 16.42 32.30
CA GLU A 304 0.04 16.50 33.43
C GLU A 304 -0.70 16.78 34.76
N GLU A 305 -1.69 17.67 34.73
CA GLU A 305 -2.55 17.93 35.90
C GLU A 305 -3.33 16.68 36.34
N GLN A 306 -3.94 15.98 35.40
CA GLN A 306 -4.71 14.75 35.66
C GLN A 306 -3.82 13.58 36.12
N ALA A 307 -2.57 13.53 35.67
CA ALA A 307 -1.60 12.54 36.08
C ALA A 307 -0.94 12.85 37.43
N GLY A 308 -0.95 14.11 37.87
CA GLY A 308 -0.25 14.57 39.06
C GLY A 308 1.28 14.66 38.90
N GLU A 309 1.81 14.45 37.71
CA GLU A 309 3.25 14.50 37.39
C GLU A 309 3.50 14.84 35.91
N LYS A 310 4.71 15.30 35.63
CA LYS A 310 5.17 15.52 34.25
C LYS A 310 5.55 14.19 33.59
N PHE A 311 5.08 13.95 32.39
CA PHE A 311 5.42 12.79 31.60
C PHE A 311 5.31 13.10 30.09
N ASN A 312 5.89 12.25 29.26
CA ASN A 312 5.82 12.42 27.80
C ASN A 312 4.66 11.59 27.23
N LEU A 313 3.57 12.25 26.82
CA LEU A 313 2.41 11.67 26.15
C LEU A 313 2.77 10.88 24.86
N LYS A 314 3.87 11.25 24.21
CA LYS A 314 4.38 10.58 22.99
C LYS A 314 5.20 9.32 23.29
N SER A 315 5.51 9.05 24.57
CA SER A 315 6.25 7.84 24.98
C SER A 315 5.33 6.71 25.43
N PRO A 316 5.11 5.66 24.64
CA PRO A 316 4.26 4.53 25.03
C PRO A 316 4.73 3.85 26.33
N LYS A 317 6.06 3.85 26.56
CA LYS A 317 6.65 3.25 27.78
C LYS A 317 6.28 4.04 29.03
N GLN A 318 6.47 5.37 29.03
CA GLN A 318 6.11 6.20 30.18
C GLN A 318 4.61 6.18 30.44
N LEU A 319 3.82 6.24 29.37
CA LEU A 319 2.37 6.16 29.45
C LEU A 319 1.90 4.82 30.00
N GLY A 320 2.49 3.71 29.59
CA GLY A 320 2.18 2.39 30.12
C GLY A 320 2.45 2.27 31.62
N VAL A 321 3.60 2.76 32.10
CA VAL A 321 3.91 2.80 33.54
C VAL A 321 2.92 3.67 34.30
N LEU A 322 2.62 4.86 33.77
CA LEU A 322 1.66 5.77 34.41
C LEU A 322 0.28 5.16 34.54
N LEU A 323 -0.28 4.64 33.46
CA LEU A 323 -1.65 4.12 33.43
C LEU A 323 -1.81 2.82 34.24
N PHE A 324 -0.88 1.88 34.11
CA PHE A 324 -1.07 0.52 34.63
C PHE A 324 -0.35 0.26 35.95
N GLU A 325 0.74 0.98 36.27
CA GLU A 325 1.47 0.79 37.52
C GLU A 325 1.14 1.87 38.57
N LYS A 326 1.02 3.15 38.16
CA LYS A 326 0.75 4.24 39.10
C LYS A 326 -0.74 4.48 39.31
N LEU A 327 -1.52 4.58 38.22
CA LEU A 327 -2.98 4.78 38.33
C LEU A 327 -3.75 3.46 38.51
N GLY A 328 -3.09 2.30 38.38
CA GLY A 328 -3.68 0.99 38.66
C GLY A 328 -4.81 0.58 37.72
N LEU A 329 -4.85 1.12 36.49
CA LEU A 329 -5.90 0.79 35.53
C LEU A 329 -5.80 -0.68 35.07
N PRO A 330 -6.92 -1.31 34.62
CA PRO A 330 -6.93 -2.68 34.17
C PRO A 330 -6.01 -2.91 32.97
N ILE A 331 -5.19 -3.96 33.00
CA ILE A 331 -4.29 -4.33 31.91
C ILE A 331 -5.09 -5.12 30.88
N ILE A 332 -5.41 -4.50 29.74
CA ILE A 332 -6.16 -5.13 28.66
C ILE A 332 -5.24 -5.98 27.77
N LYS A 333 -4.02 -5.46 27.42
CA LYS A 333 -3.09 -6.13 26.52
C LYS A 333 -1.64 -5.83 26.88
N LYS A 334 -0.78 -6.86 26.81
CA LYS A 334 0.68 -6.72 26.92
C LYS A 334 1.35 -6.91 25.57
N THR A 335 2.48 -6.24 25.37
CA THR A 335 3.39 -6.42 24.23
C THR A 335 4.66 -7.12 24.70
N LYS A 336 5.54 -7.50 23.78
CA LYS A 336 6.85 -8.08 24.12
C LYS A 336 7.73 -7.14 24.97
N THR A 337 7.50 -5.85 24.90
CA THR A 337 8.31 -4.79 25.54
C THR A 337 7.60 -4.06 26.69
N GLY A 338 6.38 -4.45 27.06
CA GLY A 338 5.63 -3.82 28.15
C GLY A 338 4.12 -3.79 27.92
N TYR A 339 3.47 -2.77 28.45
CA TYR A 339 2.03 -2.57 28.32
C TYR A 339 1.66 -1.98 26.96
N SER A 340 0.59 -2.47 26.35
CA SER A 340 0.04 -1.85 25.14
C SER A 340 -0.75 -0.59 25.51
N THR A 341 -0.43 0.51 24.85
CA THR A 341 -1.18 1.76 24.92
C THR A 341 -1.82 2.09 23.56
N ASP A 342 -2.09 1.08 22.74
CA ASP A 342 -2.75 1.26 21.44
C ASP A 342 -4.13 1.90 21.62
N VAL A 343 -4.60 2.59 20.58
CA VAL A 343 -5.92 3.27 20.61
C VAL A 343 -7.02 2.31 21.03
N SER A 344 -7.03 1.09 20.50
CA SER A 344 -8.04 0.07 20.87
C SER A 344 -8.00 -0.38 22.34
N VAL A 345 -6.86 -0.25 23.01
CA VAL A 345 -6.72 -0.53 24.45
C VAL A 345 -7.23 0.67 25.26
N LEU A 346 -6.86 1.89 24.83
CA LEU A 346 -7.32 3.10 25.51
C LEU A 346 -8.83 3.31 25.38
N GLU A 347 -9.42 3.01 24.22
CA GLU A 347 -10.88 3.04 24.02
C GLU A 347 -11.62 2.10 24.99
N GLN A 348 -11.07 0.91 25.30
CA GLN A 348 -11.66 0.01 26.29
C GLN A 348 -11.52 0.50 27.74
N LEU A 349 -10.61 1.43 27.99
CA LEU A 349 -10.40 2.09 29.28
C LEU A 349 -11.15 3.42 29.39
N GLU A 350 -11.88 3.84 28.35
CA GLU A 350 -12.63 5.09 28.35
C GLU A 350 -13.66 5.09 29.48
N GLY A 351 -13.75 6.20 30.19
CA GLY A 351 -14.58 6.30 31.42
C GLY A 351 -13.93 5.81 32.70
N SER A 352 -12.82 5.05 32.65
CA SER A 352 -12.12 4.58 33.86
C SER A 352 -11.30 5.69 34.55
N HIS A 353 -10.80 6.64 33.79
CA HIS A 353 -10.03 7.79 34.29
C HIS A 353 -10.07 8.95 33.28
N PRO A 354 -10.22 10.23 33.72
CA PRO A 354 -10.28 11.39 32.82
C PRO A 354 -9.08 11.51 31.88
N LEU A 355 -7.89 11.13 32.33
CA LEU A 355 -6.66 11.13 31.57
C LEU A 355 -6.77 10.31 30.26
N ILE A 356 -7.55 9.24 30.24
CA ILE A 356 -7.72 8.39 29.03
C ILE A 356 -8.35 9.19 27.90
N THR A 357 -9.42 9.91 28.16
CA THR A 357 -10.08 10.77 27.16
C THR A 357 -9.13 11.85 26.66
N THR A 358 -8.36 12.49 27.56
CA THR A 358 -7.37 13.51 27.21
C THR A 358 -6.26 12.93 26.30
N ILE A 359 -5.77 11.72 26.60
CA ILE A 359 -4.75 11.04 25.77
C ILE A 359 -5.30 10.71 24.38
N LEU A 360 -6.51 10.20 24.29
CA LEU A 360 -7.16 9.87 22.99
C LEU A 360 -7.33 11.12 22.14
N GLU A 361 -7.80 12.22 22.73
CA GLU A 361 -7.97 13.50 22.04
C GLU A 361 -6.62 14.09 21.62
N HIS A 362 -5.64 14.13 22.51
CA HIS A 362 -4.27 14.57 22.18
C HIS A 362 -3.68 13.78 21.01
N ARG A 363 -3.77 12.45 21.01
CA ARG A 363 -3.27 11.61 19.91
C ARG A 363 -3.97 11.89 18.59
N LYS A 364 -5.29 12.06 18.62
CA LYS A 364 -6.09 12.41 17.45
C LYS A 364 -5.65 13.76 16.86
N LEU A 365 -5.56 14.79 17.69
CA LEU A 365 -5.15 16.12 17.25
C LEU A 365 -3.70 16.15 16.75
N THR A 366 -2.78 15.51 17.49
CA THR A 366 -1.35 15.45 17.12
C THR A 366 -1.17 14.74 15.77
N LYS A 367 -1.89 13.65 15.52
CA LYS A 367 -1.84 12.94 14.24
C LYS A 367 -2.35 13.83 13.09
N LEU A 368 -3.46 14.52 13.29
CA LEU A 368 -4.01 15.43 12.26
C LEU A 368 -3.07 16.61 12.00
N HIS A 369 -2.53 17.21 13.06
CA HIS A 369 -1.58 18.32 12.97
C HIS A 369 -0.33 17.92 12.20
N SER A 370 0.35 16.84 12.60
CA SER A 370 1.61 16.43 11.98
C SER A 370 1.43 15.92 10.55
N THR A 371 0.35 15.13 10.28
CA THR A 371 0.17 14.48 8.98
C THR A 371 -0.39 15.45 7.93
N TYR A 372 -1.38 16.27 8.30
CA TYR A 372 -2.14 17.06 7.32
C TYR A 372 -1.81 18.56 7.35
N LEU A 373 -1.36 19.11 8.46
CA LEU A 373 -1.05 20.54 8.52
C LEU A 373 0.45 20.80 8.33
N GLU A 374 1.29 20.26 9.19
CA GLU A 374 2.74 20.37 9.02
C GLU A 374 3.25 19.57 7.81
N GLY A 375 2.68 18.40 7.57
CA GLY A 375 3.08 17.53 6.46
C GLY A 375 2.73 18.07 5.07
N LEU A 376 1.67 18.89 4.92
CA LEU A 376 1.30 19.46 3.62
C LEU A 376 2.13 20.67 3.22
N ARG A 377 2.60 21.47 4.19
CA ARG A 377 3.33 22.72 3.91
C ARG A 377 4.58 22.53 3.02
N PRO A 378 5.51 21.59 3.30
CA PRO A 378 6.69 21.35 2.49
C PRO A 378 6.38 20.79 1.10
N LEU A 379 5.16 20.25 0.90
CA LEU A 379 4.73 19.65 -0.36
C LEU A 379 4.07 20.67 -1.32
N ILE A 380 3.92 21.91 -0.89
CA ILE A 380 3.46 22.99 -1.77
C ILE A 380 4.60 23.34 -2.72
N ASN A 381 4.43 23.01 -4.00
CA ASN A 381 5.43 23.30 -5.01
C ASN A 381 5.57 24.83 -5.18
N PRO A 382 6.76 25.42 -4.98
CA PRO A 382 6.95 26.86 -5.02
C PRO A 382 6.73 27.47 -6.42
N ALA A 383 6.91 26.70 -7.48
CA ALA A 383 6.73 27.18 -8.85
C ALA A 383 5.25 27.23 -9.27
N THR A 384 4.43 26.28 -8.79
CA THR A 384 3.01 26.20 -9.14
C THR A 384 2.08 26.73 -8.06
N GLY A 385 2.57 26.83 -6.80
CA GLY A 385 1.77 27.13 -5.62
C GLY A 385 0.68 26.07 -5.33
N ARG A 386 0.87 24.86 -5.84
CA ARG A 386 -0.10 23.75 -5.73
C ARG A 386 0.56 22.52 -5.10
N ILE A 387 -0.25 21.62 -4.62
CA ILE A 387 0.18 20.30 -4.14
C ILE A 387 -0.10 19.30 -5.26
N HIS A 388 0.92 18.52 -5.61
CA HIS A 388 0.88 17.52 -6.67
C HIS A 388 1.03 16.14 -6.04
N THR A 389 -0.09 15.47 -5.79
CA THR A 389 -0.07 14.10 -5.25
C THR A 389 0.21 13.10 -6.36
N HIS A 390 0.90 12.00 -6.04
CA HIS A 390 1.11 10.88 -6.95
C HIS A 390 -0.08 9.91 -6.88
N PHE A 391 -0.67 9.61 -8.03
CA PHE A 391 -1.69 8.57 -8.17
C PHE A 391 -1.03 7.26 -8.59
N GLN A 392 -1.14 6.26 -7.75
CA GLN A 392 -0.58 4.93 -8.02
C GLN A 392 -1.69 4.00 -8.49
N GLN A 393 -1.55 3.52 -9.73
CA GLN A 393 -2.51 2.65 -10.39
C GLN A 393 -2.25 1.16 -10.07
N THR A 394 -1.02 0.79 -9.74
CA THR A 394 -0.53 -0.59 -9.66
C THR A 394 -0.23 -1.07 -8.23
N VAL A 395 -0.85 -0.49 -7.20
CA VAL A 395 -0.52 -0.82 -5.80
C VAL A 395 -1.56 -1.70 -5.12
N THR A 396 -2.85 -1.44 -5.35
CA THR A 396 -3.90 -2.19 -4.64
C THR A 396 -4.29 -3.45 -5.40
N ALA A 397 -4.55 -4.55 -4.69
CA ALA A 397 -5.01 -5.79 -5.33
C ALA A 397 -6.47 -5.71 -5.87
N THR A 398 -7.18 -4.61 -5.59
CA THR A 398 -8.61 -4.46 -5.90
C THR A 398 -8.90 -3.51 -7.07
N GLY A 399 -7.90 -2.97 -7.75
CA GLY A 399 -8.08 -1.95 -8.79
C GLY A 399 -8.35 -0.53 -8.29
N ARG A 400 -8.36 -0.29 -6.96
CA ARG A 400 -8.49 1.07 -6.43
C ARG A 400 -7.19 1.84 -6.63
N LEU A 401 -7.28 3.13 -6.92
CA LEU A 401 -6.12 4.01 -6.93
C LEU A 401 -5.61 4.23 -5.51
N SER A 402 -4.29 4.24 -5.35
CA SER A 402 -3.62 4.69 -4.14
C SER A 402 -2.99 6.07 -4.38
N ARG A 403 -2.71 6.81 -3.31
CA ARG A 403 -2.07 8.13 -3.38
C ARG A 403 -0.91 8.22 -2.42
N THR A 404 0.16 8.88 -2.88
CA THR A 404 1.34 9.15 -2.06
C THR A 404 1.84 10.56 -2.30
N ASN A 405 2.60 11.09 -1.35
CA ASN A 405 3.30 12.38 -1.43
C ASN A 405 2.43 13.57 -1.89
N PRO A 406 1.36 13.93 -1.14
CA PRO A 406 0.81 13.35 0.09
C PRO A 406 -0.34 12.38 -0.16
N ASN A 407 -0.64 11.54 0.84
CA ASN A 407 -1.86 10.74 0.82
C ASN A 407 -3.06 11.60 1.28
N LEU A 408 -3.78 12.17 0.35
CA LEU A 408 -4.97 13.00 0.61
C LEU A 408 -6.26 12.18 0.83
N GLN A 409 -6.23 10.85 0.66
CA GLN A 409 -7.42 10.00 0.83
C GLN A 409 -7.83 9.82 2.29
N ASN A 410 -6.90 9.98 3.22
CA ASN A 410 -7.12 9.73 4.63
C ASN A 410 -7.50 10.98 5.44
N ILE A 411 -7.80 12.11 4.81
CA ILE A 411 -8.30 13.31 5.48
C ILE A 411 -9.68 12.99 6.05
N PRO A 412 -9.92 13.14 7.37
CA PRO A 412 -11.21 12.82 7.97
C PRO A 412 -12.34 13.67 7.36
N VAL A 413 -13.48 13.03 7.11
CA VAL A 413 -14.65 13.71 6.49
C VAL A 413 -15.69 14.10 7.55
N ARG A 414 -15.82 13.28 8.62
CA ARG A 414 -16.94 13.38 9.57
C ARG A 414 -16.66 14.30 10.75
N THR A 415 -15.40 14.56 11.08
CA THR A 415 -15.02 15.40 12.22
C THR A 415 -14.98 16.87 11.82
N GLU A 416 -15.33 17.79 12.74
CA GLU A 416 -15.25 19.23 12.50
C GLU A 416 -13.84 19.69 12.08
N ILE A 417 -12.81 19.16 12.71
CA ILE A 417 -11.42 19.45 12.34
C ILE A 417 -11.11 18.93 10.94
N GLY A 418 -11.59 17.74 10.59
CA GLY A 418 -11.42 17.19 9.24
C GLY A 418 -12.09 18.05 8.18
N LYS A 419 -13.27 18.61 8.45
CA LYS A 419 -13.96 19.56 7.56
C LYS A 419 -13.11 20.82 7.38
N ARG A 420 -12.61 21.41 8.47
CA ARG A 420 -11.72 22.59 8.41
C ARG A 420 -10.43 22.34 7.62
N ILE A 421 -9.81 21.15 7.76
CA ILE A 421 -8.65 20.77 6.95
C ILE A 421 -9.02 20.70 5.45
N ARG A 422 -10.23 20.26 5.11
CA ARG A 422 -10.71 20.23 3.72
C ARG A 422 -10.95 21.60 3.14
N GLU A 423 -11.35 22.59 3.93
CA GLU A 423 -11.53 23.98 3.52
C GLU A 423 -10.23 24.65 3.04
N ILE A 424 -9.07 24.09 3.40
CA ILE A 424 -7.76 24.53 2.89
C ILE A 424 -7.66 24.39 1.37
N PHE A 425 -8.34 23.41 0.78
CA PHE A 425 -8.29 23.18 -0.66
C PHE A 425 -9.32 24.09 -1.36
N ILE A 426 -8.79 24.99 -2.19
CA ILE A 426 -9.57 26.03 -2.86
C ILE A 426 -9.44 25.93 -4.39
N PRO A 427 -10.37 26.53 -5.15
CA PRO A 427 -10.21 26.69 -6.60
C PRO A 427 -8.89 27.41 -6.91
N GLY A 428 -8.22 26.98 -7.98
CA GLY A 428 -7.02 27.65 -8.45
C GLY A 428 -7.34 28.94 -9.22
N THR A 429 -6.32 29.71 -9.58
CA THR A 429 -6.47 30.89 -10.43
C THR A 429 -7.17 30.52 -11.75
N GLY A 430 -8.21 31.25 -12.12
CA GLY A 430 -9.01 30.98 -13.32
C GLY A 430 -10.19 30.01 -13.10
N TYR A 431 -10.43 29.57 -11.86
CA TYR A 431 -11.56 28.72 -11.48
C TYR A 431 -12.32 29.35 -10.30
N ASP A 432 -13.66 29.31 -10.36
CA ASP A 432 -14.54 29.85 -9.32
C ASP A 432 -14.96 28.78 -8.30
N TRP A 433 -14.96 27.51 -8.71
CA TRP A 433 -15.54 26.41 -7.94
C TRP A 433 -14.63 25.19 -7.87
N LEU A 434 -14.65 24.50 -6.73
CA LEU A 434 -14.28 23.11 -6.60
C LEU A 434 -15.57 22.26 -6.65
N MET A 435 -15.68 21.40 -7.65
CA MET A 435 -16.79 20.47 -7.77
C MET A 435 -16.36 19.10 -7.23
N SER A 436 -17.19 18.53 -6.35
CA SER A 436 -17.04 17.16 -5.85
C SER A 436 -18.20 16.32 -6.36
N CYS A 437 -17.87 15.27 -7.11
CA CYS A 437 -18.85 14.29 -7.59
C CYS A 437 -18.52 12.92 -7.03
N ASP A 438 -19.53 12.18 -6.59
CA ASP A 438 -19.40 10.83 -6.10
C ASP A 438 -20.59 9.98 -6.52
N TYR A 439 -20.38 8.68 -6.67
CA TYR A 439 -21.46 7.75 -6.98
C TYR A 439 -22.37 7.56 -5.76
N SER A 440 -23.69 7.56 -6.00
CA SER A 440 -24.65 7.22 -4.95
C SER A 440 -24.72 5.71 -4.74
N GLN A 441 -24.14 5.23 -3.64
CA GLN A 441 -24.23 3.84 -3.16
C GLN A 441 -23.78 2.79 -4.20
N VAL A 442 -22.72 3.08 -4.98
CA VAL A 442 -22.27 2.23 -6.10
C VAL A 442 -22.05 0.78 -5.69
N GLU A 443 -21.45 0.53 -4.52
CA GLU A 443 -21.16 -0.83 -4.02
C GLU A 443 -22.45 -1.63 -3.77
N LEU A 444 -23.49 -1.01 -3.23
CA LEU A 444 -24.78 -1.68 -3.04
C LEU A 444 -25.52 -1.91 -4.36
N ARG A 445 -25.35 -1.02 -5.35
CA ARG A 445 -25.91 -1.22 -6.70
C ARG A 445 -25.24 -2.39 -7.41
N VAL A 446 -23.89 -2.47 -7.29
CA VAL A 446 -23.14 -3.60 -7.84
C VAL A 446 -23.53 -4.91 -7.13
N LEU A 447 -23.64 -4.89 -5.80
CA LEU A 447 -24.11 -6.07 -5.05
C LEU A 447 -25.53 -6.48 -5.48
N ALA A 448 -26.46 -5.55 -5.62
CA ALA A 448 -27.82 -5.86 -6.06
C ALA A 448 -27.83 -6.51 -7.44
N HIS A 449 -26.99 -6.01 -8.37
CA HIS A 449 -26.84 -6.56 -9.71
C HIS A 449 -26.20 -7.96 -9.69
N MET A 450 -25.12 -8.15 -8.99
CA MET A 450 -24.42 -9.45 -8.95
C MET A 450 -25.21 -10.53 -8.19
N ALA A 451 -25.82 -10.16 -7.07
CA ALA A 451 -26.64 -11.07 -6.27
C ALA A 451 -28.03 -11.33 -6.85
N GLN A 452 -28.47 -10.54 -7.85
CA GLN A 452 -29.83 -10.58 -8.42
C GLN A 452 -30.92 -10.56 -7.33
N ASP A 453 -30.64 -9.81 -6.23
CA ASP A 453 -31.58 -9.71 -5.12
C ASP A 453 -32.76 -8.80 -5.49
N LYS A 454 -33.96 -9.38 -5.53
CA LYS A 454 -35.16 -8.70 -6.00
C LYS A 454 -35.49 -7.42 -5.21
N LEU A 455 -35.32 -7.48 -3.88
CA LEU A 455 -35.69 -6.34 -3.01
C LEU A 455 -34.70 -5.19 -3.16
N LEU A 456 -33.40 -5.48 -3.27
CA LEU A 456 -32.39 -4.45 -3.54
C LEU A 456 -32.58 -3.84 -4.94
N LEU A 457 -32.81 -4.69 -5.95
CA LEU A 457 -33.07 -4.21 -7.32
C LEU A 457 -34.30 -3.33 -7.39
N GLU A 458 -35.44 -3.75 -6.82
CA GLU A 458 -36.67 -2.95 -6.74
C GLU A 458 -36.44 -1.61 -6.03
N SER A 459 -35.68 -1.61 -4.93
CA SER A 459 -35.38 -0.38 -4.18
C SER A 459 -34.64 0.63 -5.04
N PHE A 460 -33.65 0.19 -5.81
CA PHE A 460 -32.89 1.06 -6.70
C PHE A 460 -33.68 1.50 -7.93
N LEU A 461 -34.46 0.62 -8.54
CA LEU A 461 -35.28 0.93 -9.70
C LEU A 461 -36.39 1.96 -9.36
N ASN A 462 -36.93 1.87 -8.15
CA ASN A 462 -37.97 2.78 -7.66
C ASN A 462 -37.40 4.05 -7.00
N GLY A 463 -36.08 4.28 -7.04
CA GLY A 463 -35.44 5.46 -6.44
C GLY A 463 -35.57 5.55 -4.91
N GLN A 464 -35.82 4.43 -4.24
CA GLN A 464 -36.02 4.39 -2.78
C GLN A 464 -34.69 4.53 -2.03
N ASP A 465 -34.74 5.07 -0.81
CA ASP A 465 -33.59 5.07 0.08
C ASP A 465 -33.34 3.66 0.63
N VAL A 466 -32.33 2.98 0.07
CA VAL A 466 -31.97 1.60 0.44
C VAL A 466 -31.64 1.47 1.92
N HIS A 467 -31.02 2.50 2.53
CA HIS A 467 -30.69 2.45 3.96
C HIS A 467 -31.94 2.57 4.85
N ALA A 468 -32.90 3.44 4.45
CA ALA A 468 -34.16 3.53 5.15
C ALA A 468 -34.98 2.24 4.98
N ARG A 469 -34.99 1.67 3.77
CA ARG A 469 -35.66 0.38 3.53
C ARG A 469 -35.02 -0.75 4.34
N THR A 470 -33.70 -0.85 4.33
CA THR A 470 -33.00 -1.84 5.17
C THR A 470 -33.31 -1.64 6.66
N ALA A 471 -33.41 -0.39 7.13
CA ALA A 471 -33.81 -0.11 8.50
C ALA A 471 -35.22 -0.65 8.81
N ALA A 472 -36.19 -0.35 7.96
CA ALA A 472 -37.54 -0.87 8.11
C ALA A 472 -37.56 -2.40 8.21
N GLU A 473 -36.82 -3.08 7.34
CA GLU A 473 -36.75 -4.53 7.27
C GLU A 473 -36.00 -5.16 8.47
N VAL A 474 -34.88 -4.58 8.88
CA VAL A 474 -34.05 -5.11 9.96
C VAL A 474 -34.67 -4.88 11.33
N PHE A 475 -35.29 -3.71 11.53
CA PHE A 475 -35.93 -3.33 12.79
C PHE A 475 -37.42 -3.74 12.87
N GLY A 476 -38.00 -4.21 11.76
CA GLY A 476 -39.40 -4.63 11.69
C GLY A 476 -40.40 -3.49 11.88
N VAL A 477 -40.06 -2.30 11.40
CA VAL A 477 -40.92 -1.10 11.49
C VAL A 477 -41.39 -0.64 10.12
N PRO A 478 -42.55 0.03 9.98
CA PRO A 478 -42.95 0.69 8.76
C PRO A 478 -41.92 1.73 8.30
N LEU A 479 -41.79 1.92 6.98
CA LEU A 479 -40.78 2.84 6.41
C LEU A 479 -40.92 4.27 6.93
N GLU A 480 -42.14 4.71 7.19
CA GLU A 480 -42.50 6.04 7.70
C GLU A 480 -42.07 6.24 9.16
N GLN A 481 -41.80 5.17 9.88
CA GLN A 481 -41.36 5.19 11.29
C GLN A 481 -39.84 5.06 11.43
N VAL A 482 -39.10 4.94 10.32
CA VAL A 482 -37.64 4.88 10.33
C VAL A 482 -37.07 6.25 10.69
N ASP A 483 -36.45 6.33 11.85
CA ASP A 483 -35.76 7.54 12.28
C ASP A 483 -34.32 7.63 11.72
N SER A 484 -33.64 8.76 11.95
CA SER A 484 -32.29 9.00 11.48
C SER A 484 -31.25 8.07 12.10
N MET A 485 -31.48 7.59 13.33
CA MET A 485 -30.58 6.66 14.01
C MET A 485 -30.72 5.26 13.43
N MET A 486 -31.93 4.78 13.23
CA MET A 486 -32.20 3.50 12.55
C MET A 486 -31.60 3.47 11.14
N ARG A 487 -31.78 4.54 10.38
CA ARG A 487 -31.17 4.68 9.04
C ARG A 487 -29.64 4.63 9.10
N THR A 488 -29.03 5.28 10.10
CA THR A 488 -27.56 5.27 10.28
C THR A 488 -27.04 3.88 10.66
N ARG A 489 -27.76 3.17 11.54
CA ARG A 489 -27.44 1.78 11.90
C ARG A 489 -27.57 0.85 10.70
N ALA A 490 -28.65 0.96 9.93
CA ALA A 490 -28.85 0.18 8.71
C ALA A 490 -27.78 0.46 7.65
N LYS A 491 -27.31 1.70 7.54
CA LYS A 491 -26.17 2.04 6.68
C LYS A 491 -24.91 1.28 7.11
N ALA A 492 -24.63 1.19 8.40
CA ALA A 492 -23.49 0.43 8.91
C ALA A 492 -23.66 -1.09 8.67
N VAL A 493 -24.88 -1.62 8.82
CA VAL A 493 -25.20 -3.03 8.49
C VAL A 493 -24.98 -3.30 7.00
N ASN A 494 -25.53 -2.48 6.11
CA ASN A 494 -25.40 -2.63 4.67
C ASN A 494 -23.92 -2.70 4.22
N PHE A 495 -23.11 -1.71 4.64
CA PHE A 495 -21.71 -1.69 4.29
C PHE A 495 -20.92 -2.79 5.00
N GLY A 496 -21.24 -3.03 6.28
CA GLY A 496 -20.59 -4.09 7.04
C GLY A 496 -20.75 -5.46 6.38
N ILE A 497 -21.94 -5.78 5.90
CA ILE A 497 -22.23 -7.07 5.25
C ILE A 497 -21.49 -7.20 3.92
N VAL A 498 -21.44 -6.13 3.09
CA VAL A 498 -20.65 -6.13 1.84
C VAL A 498 -19.19 -6.49 2.10
N TYR A 499 -18.63 -6.01 3.21
CA TYR A 499 -17.24 -6.26 3.60
C TYR A 499 -17.05 -7.46 4.55
N GLY A 500 -18.08 -8.28 4.75
CA GLY A 500 -17.99 -9.50 5.55
C GLY A 500 -17.80 -9.26 7.04
N ILE A 501 -18.44 -8.22 7.61
CA ILE A 501 -18.35 -7.88 9.03
C ILE A 501 -18.89 -9.03 9.89
N SER A 502 -18.17 -9.33 10.98
CA SER A 502 -18.67 -10.25 12.01
C SER A 502 -19.64 -9.56 12.98
N ASP A 503 -20.42 -10.37 13.71
CA ASP A 503 -21.27 -9.91 14.81
C ASP A 503 -20.50 -9.08 15.85
N PHE A 504 -19.26 -9.47 16.16
CA PHE A 504 -18.36 -8.72 17.03
C PHE A 504 -17.98 -7.36 16.45
N GLY A 505 -17.62 -7.33 15.16
CA GLY A 505 -17.25 -6.08 14.46
C GLY A 505 -18.42 -5.09 14.39
N LEU A 506 -19.61 -5.60 14.06
CA LEU A 506 -20.83 -4.79 13.99
C LEU A 506 -21.26 -4.26 15.35
N ALA A 507 -21.19 -5.10 16.41
CA ALA A 507 -21.47 -4.71 17.78
C ALA A 507 -20.60 -3.53 18.22
N LYS A 508 -19.29 -3.61 17.98
CA LYS A 508 -18.33 -2.52 18.28
C LYS A 508 -18.63 -1.25 17.47
N GLN A 509 -18.99 -1.38 16.20
CA GLN A 509 -19.25 -0.23 15.32
C GLN A 509 -20.52 0.54 15.70
N LEU A 510 -21.55 -0.16 16.20
CA LEU A 510 -22.86 0.40 16.52
C LEU A 510 -23.05 0.68 18.01
N ASP A 511 -22.08 0.31 18.85
CA ASP A 511 -22.15 0.36 20.31
C ASP A 511 -23.40 -0.36 20.85
N ILE A 512 -23.56 -1.62 20.42
CA ILE A 512 -24.66 -2.51 20.81
C ILE A 512 -24.11 -3.85 21.32
N SER A 513 -24.98 -4.66 21.92
CA SER A 513 -24.60 -6.01 22.33
C SER A 513 -24.29 -6.90 21.11
N ARG A 514 -23.41 -7.89 21.30
CA ARG A 514 -23.09 -8.87 20.25
C ARG A 514 -24.32 -9.68 19.82
N GLY A 515 -25.26 -9.91 20.76
CA GLY A 515 -26.52 -10.60 20.47
C GLY A 515 -27.40 -9.80 19.51
N GLU A 516 -27.56 -8.50 19.75
CA GLU A 516 -28.30 -7.59 18.85
C GLU A 516 -27.64 -7.49 17.48
N ALA A 517 -26.30 -7.39 17.42
CA ALA A 517 -25.59 -7.37 16.15
C ALA A 517 -25.79 -8.65 15.34
N ALA A 518 -25.75 -9.81 16.00
CA ALA A 518 -26.04 -11.11 15.37
C ALA A 518 -27.49 -11.19 14.84
N GLU A 519 -28.44 -10.64 15.58
CA GLU A 519 -29.84 -10.56 15.16
C GLU A 519 -30.02 -9.65 13.93
N TYR A 520 -29.36 -8.50 13.89
CA TYR A 520 -29.38 -7.61 12.72
C TYR A 520 -28.83 -8.30 11.47
N ILE A 521 -27.71 -8.99 11.58
CA ILE A 521 -27.13 -9.75 10.46
C ILE A 521 -28.08 -10.88 10.01
N LYS A 522 -28.68 -11.59 10.95
CA LYS A 522 -29.65 -12.68 10.67
C LYS A 522 -30.88 -12.13 9.95
N ASN A 523 -31.49 -11.04 10.44
CA ASN A 523 -32.66 -10.41 9.84
C ASN A 523 -32.35 -9.89 8.43
N TYR A 524 -31.17 -9.28 8.24
CA TYR A 524 -30.71 -8.85 6.93
C TYR A 524 -30.68 -10.01 5.92
N PHE A 525 -30.01 -11.11 6.25
CA PHE A 525 -29.92 -12.25 5.34
C PHE A 525 -31.24 -13.02 5.17
N ALA A 526 -32.12 -13.01 6.16
CA ALA A 526 -33.46 -13.54 6.01
C ALA A 526 -34.30 -12.76 4.99
N ARG A 527 -34.03 -11.44 4.88
CA ARG A 527 -34.75 -10.58 3.96
C ARG A 527 -34.10 -10.52 2.57
N TYR A 528 -32.78 -10.30 2.53
CA TYR A 528 -32.01 -10.24 1.29
C TYR A 528 -31.42 -11.62 0.94
N THR A 529 -32.31 -12.54 0.58
CA THR A 529 -31.95 -13.95 0.34
C THR A 529 -31.05 -14.13 -0.88
N GLY A 530 -31.17 -13.27 -1.90
CA GLY A 530 -30.28 -13.24 -3.05
C GLY A 530 -28.85 -12.90 -2.67
N VAL A 531 -28.67 -11.92 -1.78
CA VAL A 531 -27.35 -11.56 -1.26
C VAL A 531 -26.73 -12.72 -0.48
N LYS A 532 -27.51 -13.38 0.40
CA LYS A 532 -27.03 -14.53 1.17
C LYS A 532 -26.55 -15.64 0.26
N LYS A 533 -27.36 -16.00 -0.73
CA LYS A 533 -27.03 -17.04 -1.71
C LYS A 533 -25.76 -16.68 -2.50
N TYR A 534 -25.67 -15.46 -3.00
CA TYR A 534 -24.49 -14.99 -3.75
C TYR A 534 -23.20 -15.12 -2.92
N MET A 535 -23.23 -14.71 -1.65
CA MET A 535 -22.07 -14.80 -0.78
C MET A 535 -21.68 -16.27 -0.51
N ASP A 536 -22.65 -17.15 -0.21
CA ASP A 536 -22.39 -18.56 0.04
C ASP A 536 -21.84 -19.26 -1.23
N ASP A 537 -22.43 -18.98 -2.40
CA ASP A 537 -21.99 -19.55 -3.68
C ASP A 537 -20.56 -19.08 -4.01
N THR A 538 -20.24 -17.81 -3.78
CA THR A 538 -18.89 -17.25 -4.00
C THR A 538 -17.85 -17.92 -3.11
N VAL A 539 -18.16 -18.10 -1.81
CA VAL A 539 -17.25 -18.78 -0.87
C VAL A 539 -17.05 -20.24 -1.27
N ASN A 540 -18.11 -20.93 -1.69
CA ASN A 540 -18.03 -22.33 -2.13
C ASN A 540 -17.24 -22.47 -3.44
N HIS A 541 -17.37 -21.52 -4.35
CA HIS A 541 -16.59 -21.50 -5.59
C HIS A 541 -15.09 -21.25 -5.35
N ALA A 542 -14.76 -20.42 -4.38
CA ALA A 542 -13.37 -20.11 -4.02
C ALA A 542 -12.64 -21.23 -3.26
N ARG A 543 -13.39 -22.21 -2.69
CA ARG A 543 -12.86 -23.40 -1.99
C ARG A 543 -12.66 -24.57 -2.93
#